data_4c7d305380b250541a959044db8068f1
#
_entry.id   4c7d305380b250541a959044db8068f1
#
_cell.length_a   1.000
_cell.length_b   1.000
_cell.length_c   1.000
_cell.angle_alpha   90.00
_cell.angle_beta   90.00
_cell.angle_gamma   90.00
#
_symmetry.space_group_name_H-M   'P 1'
#
loop_
_entity.id
_entity.type
_entity.pdbx_description
1 polymer ?
#
loop_
_entity_poly.entity_id
_entity_poly.type
_entity_poly.pdbx_seq_one_letter_code
_entity_poly.pdbx_strand_id
1 'polypeptide(L)'
;KHPDYLDLFIAMTGRAPAVGMYSTVGRKARVKIEVAIPQKWTPDDEVLWPLIGWLAGKMSPDAVPLITGLESLSPTIDDLKSLCAAFGTTSGAPMLHVLGQTPESSSQNCEQHPIHLINRENLEDAWLELNRGLEKIDLVAVGSPHASIEEIRKISALFAGRRRHVQTRMKIT
;
A
#
# COMPACT_ATOMS: atom_id res chain seq x y z
N LYS A 1 -0.08 10.76 -3.90
CA LYS A 1 -1.42 11.34 -3.68
C LYS A 1 -1.55 12.64 -4.47
N HIS A 2 -2.47 12.69 -5.40
CA HIS A 2 -2.82 13.93 -6.13
C HIS A 2 -4.16 14.43 -5.57
N PRO A 3 -4.30 15.75 -5.34
CA PRO A 3 -5.63 16.33 -5.13
C PRO A 3 -6.44 16.23 -6.42
N ASP A 4 -7.68 15.75 -6.35
CA ASP A 4 -8.54 15.53 -7.52
C ASP A 4 -8.73 16.79 -8.37
N TYR A 5 -8.89 17.94 -7.72
CA TYR A 5 -9.00 19.23 -8.42
C TYR A 5 -7.73 19.63 -9.17
N LEU A 6 -6.56 19.19 -8.72
CA LEU A 6 -5.31 19.51 -9.40
C LEU A 6 -5.21 18.80 -10.75
N ASP A 7 -5.65 17.54 -10.82
CA ASP A 7 -5.70 16.79 -12.08
C ASP A 7 -6.64 17.49 -13.08
N LEU A 8 -7.78 17.98 -12.61
CA LEU A 8 -8.70 18.76 -13.42
C LEU A 8 -8.04 20.04 -13.95
N PHE A 9 -7.35 20.80 -13.09
CA PHE A 9 -6.66 22.01 -13.49
C PHE A 9 -5.52 21.74 -14.48
N ILE A 10 -4.78 20.65 -14.30
CA ILE A 10 -3.76 20.22 -15.26
C ILE A 10 -4.40 19.88 -16.61
N ALA A 11 -5.49 19.15 -16.61
CA ALA A 11 -6.22 18.82 -17.84
C ALA A 11 -6.74 20.06 -18.57
N MET A 12 -7.26 21.04 -17.84
CA MET A 12 -7.79 22.29 -18.41
C MET A 12 -6.70 23.24 -18.94
N THR A 13 -5.54 23.28 -18.29
CA THR A 13 -4.48 24.26 -18.60
C THR A 13 -3.33 23.70 -19.42
N GLY A 14 -3.21 22.36 -19.49
CA GLY A 14 -2.06 21.68 -20.08
C GLY A 14 -0.75 21.92 -19.30
N ARG A 15 -0.83 22.35 -18.03
CA ARG A 15 0.34 22.71 -17.21
C ARG A 15 0.24 22.08 -15.83
N ALA A 16 1.33 21.44 -15.38
CA ALA A 16 1.49 20.94 -14.01
C ALA A 16 2.37 21.89 -13.19
N PRO A 17 2.20 21.94 -11.85
CA PRO A 17 3.12 22.68 -10.98
C PRO A 17 4.55 22.14 -11.09
N ALA A 18 5.55 23.02 -11.09
CA ALA A 18 6.96 22.61 -11.11
C ALA A 18 7.54 22.48 -9.67
N VAL A 19 6.75 21.94 -8.75
CA VAL A 19 7.09 21.80 -7.31
C VAL A 19 6.64 20.44 -6.78
N GLY A 20 7.16 20.08 -5.61
CA GLY A 20 6.82 18.83 -4.92
C GLY A 20 7.08 17.61 -5.80
N MET A 21 6.17 16.67 -5.84
CA MET A 21 6.30 15.41 -6.58
C MET A 21 6.33 15.59 -8.12
N TYR A 22 5.99 16.75 -8.64
CA TYR A 22 6.14 17.07 -10.08
C TYR A 22 7.57 17.39 -10.47
N SER A 23 8.47 17.59 -9.50
CA SER A 23 9.90 17.77 -9.73
C SER A 23 10.68 16.53 -9.35
N THR A 24 11.82 16.28 -10.03
CA THR A 24 12.70 15.15 -9.69
C THR A 24 13.21 15.23 -8.25
N VAL A 25 13.49 16.45 -7.76
CA VAL A 25 13.93 16.66 -6.37
C VAL A 25 12.84 16.28 -5.36
N GLY A 26 11.58 16.61 -5.66
CA GLY A 26 10.45 16.31 -4.78
C GLY A 26 10.10 14.83 -4.72
N ARG A 27 10.52 14.04 -5.72
CA ARG A 27 10.31 12.57 -5.73
C ARG A 27 11.47 11.78 -5.12
N LYS A 28 12.55 12.43 -4.69
CA LYS A 28 13.67 11.74 -4.07
C LYS A 28 13.26 11.13 -2.74
N ALA A 29 13.66 9.89 -2.53
CA ALA A 29 13.52 9.22 -1.25
C ALA A 29 14.41 9.87 -0.19
N ARG A 30 13.87 10.01 1.03
CA ARG A 30 14.54 10.62 2.19
C ARG A 30 14.53 9.73 3.43
N VAL A 31 13.97 8.53 3.32
CA VAL A 31 13.93 7.51 4.34
C VAL A 31 14.13 6.17 3.65
N LYS A 32 14.95 5.29 4.21
CA LYS A 32 15.06 3.90 3.77
C LYS A 32 14.26 3.01 4.73
N ILE A 33 13.44 2.14 4.18
CA ILE A 33 12.72 1.11 4.94
C ILE A 33 13.14 -0.24 4.41
N GLU A 34 13.83 -1.01 5.25
CA GLU A 34 14.31 -2.34 4.91
C GLU A 34 13.33 -3.39 5.43
N VAL A 35 12.85 -4.26 4.56
CA VAL A 35 11.91 -5.32 4.91
C VAL A 35 12.65 -6.65 4.97
N ALA A 36 12.69 -7.23 6.17
CA ALA A 36 13.20 -8.58 6.39
C ALA A 36 12.03 -9.57 6.32
N ILE A 37 11.81 -10.17 5.15
CA ILE A 37 10.71 -11.12 4.94
C ILE A 37 10.98 -12.42 5.71
N PRO A 38 10.04 -12.88 6.55
CA PRO A 38 10.15 -14.17 7.21
C PRO A 38 10.14 -15.32 6.19
N GLN A 39 11.00 -16.32 6.37
CA GLN A 39 11.09 -17.49 5.47
C GLN A 39 9.79 -18.27 5.26
N LYS A 40 8.82 -18.12 6.17
CA LYS A 40 7.52 -18.80 6.11
C LYS A 40 6.41 -18.01 5.38
N TRP A 41 6.68 -16.76 5.01
CA TRP A 41 5.71 -15.98 4.23
C TRP A 41 5.83 -16.39 2.77
N THR A 42 4.75 -16.89 2.22
CA THR A 42 4.70 -17.24 0.80
C THR A 42 4.36 -16.03 -0.05
N PRO A 43 4.81 -15.96 -1.30
CA PRO A 43 4.46 -14.87 -2.23
C PRO A 43 2.95 -14.70 -2.45
N ASP A 44 2.17 -15.76 -2.18
CA ASP A 44 0.71 -15.77 -2.33
C ASP A 44 -0.04 -15.15 -1.13
N ASP A 45 0.69 -14.65 -0.13
CA ASP A 45 0.07 -14.06 1.06
C ASP A 45 -0.29 -12.59 0.80
N GLU A 46 -1.50 -12.39 0.28
CA GLU A 46 -2.04 -11.06 -0.09
C GLU A 46 -2.02 -10.04 1.06
N VAL A 47 -1.93 -10.52 2.29
CA VAL A 47 -1.92 -9.67 3.50
C VAL A 47 -0.58 -8.97 3.71
N LEU A 48 0.52 -9.53 3.20
CA LEU A 48 1.86 -8.99 3.37
C LEU A 48 1.98 -7.54 2.85
N TRP A 49 1.48 -7.29 1.65
CA TRP A 49 1.61 -6.01 0.97
C TRP A 49 0.94 -4.85 1.71
N PRO A 50 -0.33 -4.95 2.12
CA PRO A 50 -0.95 -3.89 2.91
C PRO A 50 -0.32 -3.71 4.30
N LEU A 51 0.18 -4.77 4.96
CA LEU A 51 0.88 -4.65 6.23
C LEU A 51 2.19 -3.85 6.08
N ILE A 52 2.99 -4.16 5.05
CA ILE A 52 4.21 -3.40 4.74
C ILE A 52 3.85 -1.94 4.45
N GLY A 53 2.83 -1.68 3.63
CA GLY A 53 2.40 -0.32 3.32
C GLY A 53 2.00 0.47 4.55
N TRP A 54 1.21 -0.13 5.43
CA TRP A 54 0.75 0.49 6.66
C TRP A 54 1.90 0.82 7.63
N LEU A 55 2.83 -0.13 7.83
CA LEU A 55 4.03 0.08 8.66
C LEU A 55 4.96 1.13 8.05
N ALA A 56 5.19 1.06 6.74
CA ALA A 56 6.02 2.04 6.04
C ALA A 56 5.48 3.46 6.18
N GLY A 57 4.16 3.62 6.15
CA GLY A 57 3.53 4.92 6.38
C GLY A 57 3.71 5.43 7.80
N LYS A 58 3.64 4.58 8.82
CA LYS A 58 3.92 4.95 10.22
C LYS A 58 5.38 5.35 10.43
N MET A 59 6.33 4.67 9.76
CA MET A 59 7.76 4.93 9.83
C MET A 59 8.21 6.14 8.99
N SER A 60 7.41 6.54 8.02
CA SER A 60 7.68 7.68 7.12
C SER A 60 6.44 8.56 6.98
N PRO A 61 6.05 9.30 8.04
CA PRO A 61 4.80 10.05 8.06
C PRO A 61 4.72 11.18 7.02
N ASP A 62 5.84 11.80 6.66
CA ASP A 62 5.91 13.01 5.79
C ASP A 62 7.00 12.97 4.74
N ALA A 63 7.83 11.94 4.70
CA ALA A 63 8.93 11.80 3.75
C ALA A 63 8.67 10.69 2.74
N VAL A 64 9.17 10.85 1.52
CA VAL A 64 9.12 9.79 0.51
C VAL A 64 10.07 8.66 0.92
N PRO A 65 9.59 7.42 1.17
CA PRO A 65 10.45 6.31 1.51
C PRO A 65 10.92 5.55 0.26
N LEU A 66 12.10 4.91 0.39
CA LEU A 66 12.54 3.80 -0.44
C LEU A 66 12.40 2.50 0.36
N ILE A 67 11.50 1.63 -0.07
CA ILE A 67 11.30 0.30 0.52
C ILE A 67 12.22 -0.68 -0.20
N THR A 68 13.01 -1.45 0.54
CA THR A 68 13.96 -2.45 0.05
C THR A 68 13.71 -3.81 0.70
N GLY A 69 14.32 -4.88 0.17
CA GLY A 69 14.16 -6.25 0.69
C GLY A 69 13.01 -7.02 0.03
N LEU A 70 12.35 -6.42 -0.97
CA LEU A 70 11.25 -7.03 -1.72
C LEU A 70 11.64 -7.37 -3.17
N GLU A 71 12.90 -7.20 -3.54
CA GLU A 71 13.39 -7.27 -4.93
C GLU A 71 13.21 -8.65 -5.56
N SER A 72 13.27 -9.69 -4.73
CA SER A 72 13.09 -11.09 -5.17
C SER A 72 11.63 -11.49 -5.36
N LEU A 73 10.70 -10.67 -4.91
CA LEU A 73 9.28 -10.93 -5.05
C LEU A 73 8.77 -10.43 -6.40
N SER A 74 7.69 -11.04 -6.87
CA SER A 74 7.02 -10.66 -8.10
C SER A 74 5.60 -10.19 -7.80
N PRO A 75 5.43 -8.98 -7.23
CA PRO A 75 4.11 -8.47 -6.89
C PRO A 75 3.24 -8.27 -8.12
N THR A 76 1.96 -8.52 -7.94
CA THR A 76 0.96 -8.12 -8.91
C THR A 76 0.70 -6.61 -8.82
N ILE A 77 -0.02 -6.06 -9.79
CA ILE A 77 -0.49 -4.66 -9.71
C ILE A 77 -1.42 -4.47 -8.50
N ASP A 78 -2.22 -5.47 -8.15
CA ASP A 78 -3.12 -5.41 -6.99
C ASP A 78 -2.35 -5.42 -5.67
N ASP A 79 -1.25 -6.15 -5.57
CA ASP A 79 -0.36 -6.13 -4.41
C ASP A 79 0.25 -4.75 -4.20
N LEU A 80 0.83 -4.16 -5.25
CA LEU A 80 1.39 -2.80 -5.18
C LEU A 80 0.30 -1.75 -4.91
N LYS A 81 -0.90 -1.92 -5.46
CA LYS A 81 -2.05 -1.07 -5.19
C LYS A 81 -2.44 -1.14 -3.71
N SER A 82 -2.51 -2.33 -3.12
CA SER A 82 -2.85 -2.52 -1.72
C SER A 82 -1.79 -1.93 -0.78
N LEU A 83 -0.51 -2.12 -1.10
CA LEU A 83 0.62 -1.49 -0.39
C LEU A 83 0.51 0.03 -0.42
N CYS A 84 0.32 0.62 -1.61
CA CYS A 84 0.20 2.07 -1.77
C CYS A 84 -1.02 2.64 -1.04
N ALA A 85 -2.14 1.92 -1.05
CA ALA A 85 -3.35 2.34 -0.35
C ALA A 85 -3.15 2.34 1.16
N ALA A 86 -2.60 1.26 1.70
CA ALA A 86 -2.31 1.16 3.13
C ALA A 86 -1.29 2.21 3.58
N PHE A 87 -0.20 2.44 2.82
CA PHE A 87 0.74 3.53 3.04
C PHE A 87 0.01 4.89 3.09
N GLY A 88 -0.91 5.10 2.16
CA GLY A 88 -1.68 6.32 2.10
C GLY A 88 -2.58 6.58 3.30
N THR A 89 -2.88 5.61 4.14
CA THR A 89 -3.68 5.80 5.36
C THR A 89 -2.86 6.30 6.54
N THR A 90 -1.56 6.00 6.57
CA THR A 90 -0.69 6.28 7.72
C THR A 90 0.39 7.32 7.42
N SER A 91 0.58 7.70 6.15
CA SER A 91 1.57 8.70 5.73
C SER A 91 0.92 9.88 5.00
N GLY A 92 1.43 11.09 5.26
CA GLY A 92 1.19 12.30 4.47
C GLY A 92 2.07 12.40 3.22
N ALA A 93 3.11 11.56 3.09
CA ALA A 93 4.00 11.58 1.94
C ALA A 93 3.23 11.34 0.63
N PRO A 94 3.57 12.07 -0.45
CA PRO A 94 2.81 12.02 -1.71
C PRO A 94 2.98 10.72 -2.48
N MET A 95 4.08 10.00 -2.26
CA MET A 95 4.44 8.77 -2.96
C MET A 95 5.44 7.94 -2.16
N LEU A 96 5.75 6.77 -2.66
CA LEU A 96 6.81 5.87 -2.18
C LEU A 96 7.55 5.23 -3.36
N HIS A 97 8.72 4.67 -3.08
CA HIS A 97 9.44 3.81 -4.01
C HIS A 97 9.59 2.41 -3.41
N VAL A 98 9.44 1.38 -4.25
CA VAL A 98 9.78 -0.02 -3.91
C VAL A 98 10.88 -0.46 -4.84
N LEU A 99 12.06 -0.78 -4.27
CA LEU A 99 13.25 -1.10 -5.05
C LEU A 99 12.99 -2.31 -5.98
N GLY A 100 13.35 -2.16 -7.24
CA GLY A 100 13.14 -3.16 -8.28
C GLY A 100 11.70 -3.29 -8.77
N GLN A 101 10.71 -2.63 -8.15
CA GLN A 101 9.30 -2.76 -8.49
C GLN A 101 8.70 -1.47 -9.07
N THR A 102 9.15 -0.29 -8.62
CA THR A 102 8.63 0.99 -9.10
C THR A 102 9.64 1.70 -10.01
N PRO A 103 9.16 2.48 -11.02
CA PRO A 103 10.00 2.95 -12.12
C PRO A 103 11.26 3.73 -11.73
N GLU A 104 11.17 4.62 -10.73
CA GLU A 104 12.29 5.48 -10.33
C GLU A 104 13.11 4.89 -9.15
N SER A 105 12.78 3.70 -8.69
CA SER A 105 13.36 3.13 -7.46
C SER A 105 14.86 2.89 -7.55
N SER A 106 15.37 2.43 -8.71
CA SER A 106 16.79 2.15 -8.91
C SER A 106 17.68 3.40 -8.93
N SER A 107 17.09 4.58 -9.16
CA SER A 107 17.80 5.85 -9.15
C SER A 107 17.83 6.52 -7.77
N GLN A 108 17.19 5.92 -6.78
CA GLN A 108 17.15 6.46 -5.41
C GLN A 108 18.41 6.10 -4.65
N ASN A 109 18.98 7.07 -3.96
CA ASN A 109 20.11 6.86 -3.03
C ASN A 109 19.70 7.34 -1.64
N CYS A 110 19.67 6.40 -0.69
CA CYS A 110 19.26 6.64 0.70
C CYS A 110 20.36 6.32 1.72
N GLU A 111 21.64 6.21 1.31
CA GLU A 111 22.74 5.83 2.20
C GLU A 111 22.95 6.79 3.38
N GLN A 112 22.62 8.06 3.21
CA GLN A 112 22.77 9.09 4.23
C GLN A 112 21.49 9.41 5.00
N HIS A 113 20.41 8.65 4.74
CA HIS A 113 19.09 8.89 5.33
C HIS A 113 18.79 7.89 6.45
N PRO A 114 17.83 8.20 7.34
CA PRO A 114 17.36 7.27 8.36
C PRO A 114 16.95 5.93 7.76
N ILE A 115 17.32 4.83 8.44
CA ILE A 115 16.95 3.46 8.06
C ILE A 115 16.04 2.91 9.13
N HIS A 116 14.88 2.42 8.71
CA HIS A 116 13.95 1.67 9.53
C HIS A 116 13.90 0.22 9.06
N LEU A 117 13.68 -0.71 10.00
CA LEU A 117 13.55 -2.13 9.72
C LEU A 117 12.10 -2.57 9.96
N ILE A 118 11.51 -3.25 8.99
CA ILE A 118 10.29 -4.02 9.16
C ILE A 118 10.71 -5.48 9.25
N ASN A 119 10.55 -6.06 10.42
CA ASN A 119 10.83 -7.47 10.68
C ASN A 119 9.51 -8.23 10.92
N ARG A 120 9.65 -9.53 11.23
CA ARG A 120 8.51 -10.41 11.50
C ARG A 120 7.63 -9.91 12.65
N GLU A 121 8.23 -9.48 13.75
CA GLU A 121 7.51 -9.00 14.93
C GLU A 121 6.65 -7.78 14.58
N ASN A 122 7.19 -6.83 13.82
CA ASN A 122 6.43 -5.67 13.36
C ASN A 122 5.22 -6.07 12.51
N LEU A 123 5.37 -7.08 11.64
CA LEU A 123 4.27 -7.57 10.81
C LEU A 123 3.19 -8.28 11.64
N GLU A 124 3.59 -9.09 12.63
CA GLU A 124 2.68 -9.76 13.55
C GLU A 124 1.92 -8.75 14.42
N ASP A 125 2.60 -7.74 14.96
CA ASP A 125 1.97 -6.66 15.74
C ASP A 125 0.98 -5.85 14.90
N ALA A 126 1.37 -5.50 13.68
CA ALA A 126 0.51 -4.80 12.74
C ALA A 126 -0.74 -5.61 12.40
N TRP A 127 -0.58 -6.91 12.16
CA TRP A 127 -1.69 -7.82 11.94
C TRP A 127 -2.64 -7.85 13.13
N LEU A 128 -2.12 -7.99 14.34
CA LEU A 128 -2.93 -8.00 15.57
C LEU A 128 -3.64 -6.66 15.79
N GLU A 129 -2.98 -5.54 15.49
CA GLU A 129 -3.59 -4.21 15.62
C GLU A 129 -4.76 -4.03 14.64
N LEU A 130 -4.60 -4.46 13.40
CA LEU A 130 -5.60 -4.29 12.34
C LEU A 130 -6.71 -5.33 12.39
N ASN A 131 -6.43 -6.51 12.94
CA ASN A 131 -7.38 -7.63 13.03
C ASN A 131 -8.13 -7.68 14.36
N ARG A 132 -8.52 -6.53 14.89
CA ARG A 132 -9.33 -6.42 16.12
C ARG A 132 -10.82 -6.50 15.81
N GLY A 133 -11.25 -7.62 15.25
CA GLY A 133 -12.66 -7.84 14.93
C GLY A 133 -13.52 -8.12 16.16
N LEU A 134 -14.78 -7.69 16.12
CA LEU A 134 -15.83 -8.16 17.03
C LEU A 134 -16.33 -9.51 16.54
N GLU A 135 -16.79 -10.37 17.46
CA GLU A 135 -17.39 -11.68 17.10
C GLU A 135 -18.63 -11.54 16.22
N LYS A 136 -19.37 -10.41 16.35
CA LYS A 136 -20.55 -10.11 15.54
C LYS A 136 -20.25 -8.98 14.58
N ILE A 137 -20.51 -9.24 13.31
CA ILE A 137 -20.28 -8.30 12.21
C ILE A 137 -21.61 -7.96 11.56
N ASP A 138 -21.97 -6.68 11.56
CA ASP A 138 -23.19 -6.18 10.90
C ASP A 138 -22.93 -5.79 9.46
N LEU A 139 -21.73 -5.32 9.12
CA LEU A 139 -21.35 -4.85 7.80
C LEU A 139 -19.95 -5.31 7.44
N VAL A 140 -19.81 -5.88 6.26
CA VAL A 140 -18.52 -6.11 5.60
C VAL A 140 -18.41 -5.14 4.42
N ALA A 141 -17.37 -4.33 4.39
CA ALA A 141 -17.04 -3.44 3.26
C ALA A 141 -15.75 -3.91 2.62
N VAL A 142 -15.76 -4.06 1.31
CA VAL A 142 -14.60 -4.51 0.52
C VAL A 142 -14.38 -3.51 -0.61
N GLY A 143 -13.12 -3.19 -0.89
CA GLY A 143 -12.74 -2.35 -2.02
C GLY A 143 -12.47 -0.90 -1.62
N SER A 144 -11.50 -0.61 -0.86
CA SER A 144 -10.86 0.70 -0.74
C SER A 144 -9.35 0.44 -0.61
N PRO A 145 -8.61 0.52 -1.70
CA PRO A 145 -8.89 1.09 -3.04
C PRO A 145 -9.88 0.26 -3.86
N HIS A 146 -10.32 0.82 -5.00
CA HIS A 146 -11.27 0.14 -5.89
C HIS A 146 -10.80 -1.28 -6.24
N ALA A 147 -11.71 -2.24 -6.10
CA ALA A 147 -11.42 -3.64 -6.38
C ALA A 147 -11.18 -3.85 -7.90
N SER A 148 -10.14 -4.59 -8.24
CA SER A 148 -9.91 -5.04 -9.61
C SER A 148 -10.90 -6.13 -10.01
N ILE A 149 -10.98 -6.41 -11.31
CA ILE A 149 -11.81 -7.52 -11.83
C ILE A 149 -11.35 -8.86 -11.22
N GLU A 150 -10.05 -9.05 -11.03
CA GLU A 150 -9.50 -10.26 -10.45
C GLU A 150 -9.86 -10.41 -8.97
N GLU A 151 -9.76 -9.33 -8.20
CA GLU A 151 -10.20 -9.31 -6.80
C GLU A 151 -11.71 -9.61 -6.70
N ILE A 152 -12.53 -9.03 -7.57
CA ILE A 152 -13.98 -9.32 -7.62
C ILE A 152 -14.24 -10.79 -7.99
N ARG A 153 -13.49 -11.38 -8.92
CA ARG A 153 -13.61 -12.80 -9.27
C ARG A 153 -13.26 -13.71 -8.10
N LYS A 154 -12.16 -13.41 -7.38
CA LYS A 154 -11.77 -14.14 -6.15
C LYS A 154 -12.87 -14.07 -5.09
N ILE A 155 -13.38 -12.88 -4.80
CA ILE A 155 -14.47 -12.67 -3.85
C ILE A 155 -15.72 -13.44 -4.29
N SER A 156 -16.09 -13.36 -5.57
CA SER A 156 -17.24 -14.08 -6.13
C SER A 156 -17.10 -15.59 -5.96
N ALA A 157 -15.90 -16.13 -6.20
CA ALA A 157 -15.63 -17.56 -6.03
C ALA A 157 -15.77 -17.99 -4.55
N LEU A 158 -15.33 -17.15 -3.60
CA LEU A 158 -15.50 -17.42 -2.17
C LEU A 158 -16.98 -17.47 -1.73
N PHE A 159 -17.85 -16.74 -2.44
CA PHE A 159 -19.29 -16.73 -2.15
C PHE A 159 -20.09 -17.79 -2.93
N ALA A 160 -19.48 -18.46 -3.89
CA ALA A 160 -20.17 -19.48 -4.68
C ALA A 160 -20.80 -20.57 -3.78
N GLY A 161 -22.10 -20.79 -3.93
CA GLY A 161 -22.85 -21.76 -3.11
C GLY A 161 -23.11 -21.36 -1.66
N ARG A 162 -22.67 -20.18 -1.22
CA ARG A 162 -22.89 -19.68 0.14
C ARG A 162 -24.06 -18.68 0.17
N ARG A 163 -24.72 -18.61 1.32
CA ARG A 163 -25.77 -17.61 1.57
C ARG A 163 -25.28 -16.62 2.61
N ARG A 164 -25.54 -15.34 2.37
CA ARG A 164 -25.29 -14.28 3.35
C ARG A 164 -26.12 -14.50 4.62
N HIS A 165 -25.53 -14.32 5.78
CA HIS A 165 -26.27 -14.29 7.03
C HIS A 165 -27.25 -13.09 7.03
N VAL A 166 -28.48 -13.29 7.50
CA VAL A 166 -29.56 -12.30 7.42
C VAL A 166 -29.25 -10.97 8.11
N GLN A 167 -28.42 -11.00 9.16
CA GLN A 167 -28.03 -9.82 9.93
C GLN A 167 -26.81 -9.10 9.35
N THR A 168 -26.11 -9.67 8.38
CA THR A 168 -24.89 -9.07 7.83
C THR A 168 -25.21 -8.35 6.52
N ARG A 169 -24.74 -7.11 6.37
CA ARG A 169 -24.75 -6.35 5.13
C ARG A 169 -23.35 -6.39 4.50
N MET A 170 -23.28 -6.34 3.20
CA MET A 170 -22.03 -6.25 2.45
C MET A 170 -22.08 -5.07 1.49
N LYS A 171 -20.97 -4.31 1.41
CA LYS A 171 -20.77 -3.25 0.44
C LYS A 171 -19.44 -3.51 -0.28
N ILE A 172 -19.47 -3.44 -1.60
CA ILE A 172 -18.28 -3.44 -2.47
C ILE A 172 -18.20 -2.05 -3.12
N THR A 173 -17.03 -1.43 -3.07
CA THR A 173 -16.78 -0.10 -3.64
C THR A 173 -15.62 -0.14 -4.63
#